data_67e21bd0d1c51be7cfaee142e8822d4f
#
_entry.id   67e21bd0d1c51be7cfaee142e8822d4f
#
_cell.length_a   1.000
_cell.length_b   1.000
_cell.length_c   1.000
_cell.angle_alpha   90.00
_cell.angle_beta   90.00
_cell.angle_gamma   90.00
#
_symmetry.space_group_name_H-M   'P 1'
#
loop_
_entity.id
_entity.type
_entity.pdbx_description
1 polymer ?
#
loop_
_entity_poly.entity_id
_entity_poly.type
_entity_poly.pdbx_seq_one_letter_code
_entity_poly.pdbx_strand_id
1 'polypeptide(L)' 'MNNHTEELRNKYIKNPPEGMTADDIKNMSDDDLLDMDYFLHEDDDLDDDFGE' A
#
# COMPACT_ATOMS: atom_id res chain seq x y z
N MET A 1 -5.50 15.48 5.16
CA MET A 1 -5.98 14.66 5.36
C MET A 1 -6.24 13.68 4.43
N ASN A 2 -5.60 12.77 4.35
CA ASN A 2 -5.62 11.82 3.49
C ASN A 2 -6.05 10.57 4.09
N ASN A 3 -7.28 10.29 4.21
CA ASN A 3 -7.78 9.06 4.76
C ASN A 3 -7.34 7.86 3.98
N HIS A 4 -7.20 8.04 2.69
CA HIS A 4 -6.77 6.92 1.85
C HIS A 4 -5.39 6.46 2.26
N THR A 5 -4.48 7.38 2.50
CA THR A 5 -3.14 7.03 2.90
C THR A 5 -3.13 6.39 4.28
N GLU A 6 -3.97 6.88 5.16
CA GLU A 6 -4.05 6.29 6.47
C GLU A 6 -4.56 4.87 6.42
N GLU A 7 -5.58 4.63 5.63
CA GLU A 7 -6.11 3.30 5.48
C GLU A 7 -5.07 2.39 4.87
N LEU A 8 -4.35 2.89 3.90
CA LEU A 8 -3.32 2.13 3.25
C LEU A 8 -2.24 1.74 4.24
N ARG A 9 -1.82 2.69 5.06
CA ARG A 9 -0.80 2.42 6.06
C ARG A 9 -1.27 1.35 7.04
N ASN A 10 -2.50 1.46 7.51
CA ASN A 10 -3.03 0.48 8.43
C ASN A 10 -3.12 -0.90 7.80
N LYS A 11 -3.48 -0.94 6.54
CA LYS A 11 -3.56 -2.19 5.84
C LYS A 11 -2.21 -2.88 5.79
N TYR A 12 -1.17 -2.12 5.48
CA TYR A 12 0.16 -2.70 5.38
C TYR A 12 0.76 -2.98 6.75
N ILE A 13 0.35 -2.25 7.78
CA ILE A 13 0.82 -2.55 9.11
C ILE A 13 0.28 -3.90 9.55
N LYS A 14 -0.96 -4.19 9.20
CA LYS A 14 -1.51 -5.46 9.56
C LYS A 14 -0.90 -6.58 8.76
N ASN A 15 -0.56 -6.32 7.52
CA ASN A 15 -0.07 -7.35 6.64
C ASN A 15 1.07 -6.79 5.80
N PRO A 16 2.26 -6.66 6.36
CA PRO A 16 3.36 -6.03 5.61
C PRO A 16 3.75 -6.84 4.38
N PRO A 17 4.22 -6.18 3.35
CA PRO A 17 4.68 -6.89 2.17
C PRO A 17 5.89 -7.75 2.51
N GLU A 18 6.17 -8.69 1.64
CA GLU A 18 7.27 -9.59 1.85
C GLU A 18 8.55 -8.79 1.98
N GLY A 19 9.35 -9.10 2.96
CA GLY A 19 10.59 -8.39 3.18
C GLY A 19 10.46 -7.14 4.02
N MET A 20 9.26 -6.81 4.46
CA MET A 20 9.04 -5.62 5.26
C MET A 20 8.33 -5.97 6.55
N THR A 21 8.35 -5.05 7.50
CA THR A 21 7.69 -5.28 8.77
C THR A 21 6.74 -4.13 9.04
N ALA A 22 5.92 -4.30 10.07
CA ALA A 22 5.00 -3.23 10.44
C ALA A 22 5.75 -1.96 10.82
N ASP A 23 6.90 -2.11 11.43
CA ASP A 23 7.70 -0.96 11.80
C ASP A 23 8.16 -0.21 10.56
N ASP A 24 8.55 -0.92 9.54
CA ASP A 24 8.95 -0.28 8.30
C ASP A 24 7.81 0.56 7.75
N ILE A 25 6.62 0.02 7.79
CA ILE A 25 5.46 0.72 7.27
C ILE A 25 5.18 1.97 8.11
N LYS A 26 5.32 1.85 9.41
CA LYS A 26 5.05 2.98 10.27
C LYS A 26 6.02 4.12 10.03
N ASN A 27 7.24 3.79 9.67
CA ASN A 27 8.26 4.80 9.49
C ASN A 27 8.30 5.38 8.09
N MET A 28 7.51 4.84 7.20
CA MET A 28 7.49 5.37 5.84
C MET A 28 6.71 6.65 5.77
N SER A 29 7.11 7.54 4.91
CA SER A 29 6.34 8.74 4.70
C SER A 29 5.17 8.41 3.79
N ASP A 30 4.24 9.33 3.71
CA ASP A 30 3.06 9.10 2.88
C ASP A 30 3.45 8.90 1.43
N ASP A 31 4.39 9.68 0.96
CA ASP A 31 4.83 9.56 -0.42
C ASP A 31 5.42 8.19 -0.69
N ASP A 32 6.26 7.74 0.23
CA ASP A 32 6.88 6.43 0.08
C ASP A 32 5.81 5.34 0.08
N LEU A 33 4.86 5.48 0.97
CA LEU A 33 3.81 4.48 1.08
C LEU A 33 2.99 4.41 -0.19
N LEU A 34 2.65 5.54 -0.75
CA LEU A 34 1.87 5.58 -1.97
C LEU A 34 2.65 4.99 -3.13
N ASP A 35 3.93 5.30 -3.18
CA ASP A 35 4.77 4.78 -4.24
C ASP A 35 4.87 3.26 -4.13
N MET A 36 5.06 2.76 -2.92
CA MET A 36 5.14 1.33 -2.72
C MET A 36 3.84 0.65 -3.13
N ASP A 37 2.73 1.24 -2.73
CA ASP A 37 1.43 0.68 -3.07
C ASP A 37 1.25 0.62 -4.58
N TYR A 38 1.62 1.66 -5.27
CA TYR A 38 1.50 1.70 -6.70
C TYR A 38 2.37 0.61 -7.32
N PHE A 39 3.58 0.45 -6.83
CA PHE A 39 4.50 -0.53 -7.35
C PHE A 39 3.95 -1.95 -7.14
N LEU A 40 3.40 -2.20 -5.97
CA LEU A 40 2.91 -3.53 -5.66
C LEU A 40 1.67 -3.90 -6.46
N HIS A 41 0.91 -2.92 -6.87
CA HIS A 41 -0.30 -3.18 -7.61
C HIS A 41 -0.16 -2.95 -9.11
N GLU A 42 1.07 -2.85 -9.53
CA GLU A 42 1.31 -2.60 -10.92
C GLU A 42 0.76 -3.69 -11.79
N ASP A 43 0.91 -4.92 -11.35
CA ASP A 43 0.46 -6.04 -12.12
C ASP A 43 -1.01 -6.24 -12.03
N ASP A 44 -1.61 -5.79 -10.95
CA ASP A 44 -2.98 -6.02 -10.75
C ASP A 44 -3.83 -5.12 -11.51
N ASP A 45 -3.25 -4.12 -12.09
CA ASP A 45 -4.02 -3.18 -12.64
C ASP A 45 -4.93 -3.70 -13.67
N LEU A 46 -4.58 -4.66 -14.38
CA LEU A 46 -5.41 -5.11 -15.36
C LEU A 46 -6.62 -5.73 -14.88
N ASP A 47 -6.59 -6.11 -13.75
CA ASP A 47 -7.64 -6.78 -13.26
C ASP A 47 -8.80 -6.05 -13.11
N ASP A 48 -8.79 -5.18 -13.05
CA ASP A 48 -9.77 -4.56 -12.82
C ASP A 48 -10.81 -4.49 -13.50
N ASP A 49 -10.98 -4.64 -13.90
CA ASP A 49 -11.88 -4.59 -14.51
C ASP A 49 -12.90 -5.11 -14.40
N PHE A 50 -13.04 -5.37 -14.15
CA PHE A 50 -13.73 -5.75 -14.21
C PHE A 50 -14.62 -5.85 -13.98
N GLY A 51 -14.67 -5.84 -13.67
CA GLY A 51 -15.34 -5.97 -13.49
C GLY A 51 -16.33 -6.08 -13.48
N GLU A 52 -16.71 -6.02 -13.64
CA GLU A 52 -17.52 -6.01 -13.76
C GLU A 52 -18.04 -6.15 -13.89
#